data_6385eaf1c96982a105d4115187c767f7
#
_entry.id   6385eaf1c96982a105d4115187c767f7
#
_cell.length_a   1.000
_cell.length_b   1.000
_cell.length_c   1.000
_cell.angle_alpha   90.00
_cell.angle_beta   90.00
_cell.angle_gamma   90.00
#
_symmetry.space_group_name_H-M   'P 1'
#
loop_
_entity.id
_entity.type
_entity.pdbx_description
1 polymer ?
#
loop_
_entity_poly.entity_id
_entity_poly.type
_entity_poly.pdbx_seq_one_letter_code
_entity_poly.pdbx_strand_id
1 'polypeptide(L)'
;EASFGDALFDVIAHAHKGILYLEFERRDAPLSSLSLGAHNIYRLVSQLQHQQDIQGMLESLVGSIRDFSGYDRVMAYRFKPDLSGEVVAEARRKDLVSYVGQHYPASDIPAQARRLFIENPTRMIADIAYAPVRLTPSTCPDGTPFDLSYSQLRSVSPIHCEYLSNMGVFASMSISIVVGDRLWGMFACHHM
;
A
#
# COMPACT_ATOMS: atom_id res chain seq x y z
N GLU A 1 -12.80 -4.90 -16.36
CA GLU A 1 -14.13 -4.76 -15.74
C GLU A 1 -14.99 -6.00 -16.02
N ALA A 2 -15.82 -6.38 -15.08
CA ALA A 2 -16.80 -7.44 -15.24
C ALA A 2 -18.15 -7.02 -14.61
N SER A 3 -19.24 -7.53 -15.11
CA SER A 3 -20.58 -7.29 -14.53
C SER A 3 -21.23 -8.62 -14.13
N PHE A 4 -21.80 -8.66 -12.93
CA PHE A 4 -22.60 -9.78 -12.45
C PHE A 4 -23.95 -9.23 -11.99
N GLY A 5 -25.00 -9.47 -12.76
CA GLY A 5 -26.29 -8.78 -12.60
C GLY A 5 -26.10 -7.26 -12.77
N ASP A 6 -26.58 -6.48 -11.81
CA ASP A 6 -26.48 -5.02 -11.82
C ASP A 6 -25.19 -4.48 -11.14
N ALA A 7 -24.32 -5.37 -10.63
CA ALA A 7 -23.09 -4.98 -9.97
C ALA A 7 -21.89 -4.94 -10.96
N LEU A 8 -21.12 -3.86 -10.89
CA LEU A 8 -19.86 -3.70 -11.60
C LEU A 8 -18.68 -4.06 -10.70
N PHE A 9 -17.66 -4.68 -11.28
CA PHE A 9 -16.44 -5.06 -10.58
C PHE A 9 -15.22 -4.60 -11.36
N ASP A 10 -14.23 -4.11 -10.64
CA ASP A 10 -12.86 -4.03 -11.12
C ASP A 10 -12.24 -5.42 -11.01
N VAL A 11 -11.53 -5.84 -12.05
CA VAL A 11 -10.91 -7.18 -12.09
C VAL A 11 -9.42 -7.02 -12.20
N ILE A 12 -8.70 -7.58 -11.24
CA ILE A 12 -7.25 -7.71 -11.27
C ILE A 12 -6.95 -9.17 -11.64
N ALA A 13 -6.14 -9.36 -12.67
CA ALA A 13 -5.75 -10.68 -13.16
C ALA A 13 -4.24 -10.83 -13.15
N HIS A 14 -3.73 -11.92 -12.57
CA HIS A 14 -2.32 -12.28 -12.65
C HIS A 14 -2.16 -13.81 -12.70
N ALA A 15 -1.03 -14.26 -13.24
CA ALA A 15 -0.69 -15.68 -13.27
C ALA A 15 0.59 -15.93 -12.47
N HIS A 16 0.57 -16.97 -11.62
CA HIS A 16 1.73 -17.37 -10.83
C HIS A 16 1.75 -18.90 -10.66
N LYS A 17 2.91 -19.52 -10.88
CA LYS A 17 3.10 -20.98 -10.78
C LYS A 17 2.04 -21.80 -11.53
N GLY A 18 1.64 -21.36 -12.72
CA GLY A 18 0.65 -22.06 -13.56
C GLY A 18 -0.80 -21.88 -13.12
N ILE A 19 -1.08 -21.05 -12.11
CA ILE A 19 -2.42 -20.73 -11.64
C ILE A 19 -2.77 -19.30 -12.09
N LEU A 20 -3.97 -19.12 -12.64
CA LEU A 20 -4.55 -17.81 -12.93
C LEU A 20 -5.38 -17.36 -11.73
N TYR A 21 -5.03 -16.20 -11.17
CA TYR A 21 -5.76 -15.54 -10.10
C TYR A 21 -6.60 -14.40 -10.68
N LEU A 22 -7.87 -14.38 -10.35
CA LEU A 22 -8.81 -13.31 -10.69
C LEU A 22 -9.37 -12.75 -9.38
N GLU A 23 -9.11 -11.47 -9.13
CA GLU A 23 -9.60 -10.77 -7.96
C GLU A 23 -10.68 -9.79 -8.41
N PHE A 24 -11.85 -9.84 -7.77
CA PHE A 24 -13.00 -9.01 -8.10
C PHE A 24 -13.29 -8.04 -6.96
N GLU A 25 -13.14 -6.77 -7.23
CA GLU A 25 -13.45 -5.70 -6.29
C GLU A 25 -14.72 -4.97 -6.75
N ARG A 26 -15.74 -4.94 -5.91
CA ARG A 26 -17.00 -4.29 -6.26
C ARG A 26 -16.79 -2.79 -6.39
N ARG A 27 -17.28 -2.24 -7.49
CA ARG A 27 -17.22 -0.81 -7.76
C ARG A 27 -18.51 -0.14 -7.28
N ASP A 28 -18.39 0.72 -6.28
CA ASP A 28 -19.51 1.52 -5.77
C ASP A 28 -19.52 2.95 -6.34
N ALA A 29 -18.44 3.37 -7.05
CA ALA A 29 -18.30 4.71 -7.61
C ALA A 29 -18.49 4.75 -9.14
N PRO A 30 -19.11 5.81 -9.69
CA PRO A 30 -19.28 5.96 -11.13
C PRO A 30 -17.94 6.18 -11.85
N LEU A 31 -17.89 5.85 -13.14
CA LEU A 31 -16.73 6.01 -14.03
C LEU A 31 -16.16 7.45 -14.10
N SER A 32 -16.96 8.46 -13.74
CA SER A 32 -16.52 9.88 -13.66
C SER A 32 -15.37 10.11 -12.66
N SER A 33 -15.16 9.21 -11.71
CA SER A 33 -14.00 9.26 -10.81
C SER A 33 -12.66 8.99 -11.49
N LEU A 34 -12.64 8.30 -12.64
CA LEU A 34 -11.42 8.01 -13.40
C LEU A 34 -10.79 9.27 -14.03
N SER A 35 -11.62 10.21 -14.51
CA SER A 35 -11.12 11.47 -15.07
C SER A 35 -10.46 12.35 -14.01
N LEU A 36 -10.99 12.34 -12.79
CA LEU A 36 -10.41 13.04 -11.64
C LEU A 36 -9.06 12.42 -11.24
N GLY A 37 -8.97 11.08 -11.27
CA GLY A 37 -7.72 10.35 -11.03
C GLY A 37 -6.62 10.70 -12.03
N ALA A 38 -6.93 10.71 -13.32
CA ALA A 38 -5.97 11.08 -14.37
C ALA A 38 -5.46 12.53 -14.21
N HIS A 39 -6.34 13.48 -13.90
CA HIS A 39 -5.96 14.85 -13.64
C HIS A 39 -5.01 14.99 -12.44
N ASN A 40 -5.26 14.27 -11.37
CA ASN A 40 -4.42 14.28 -10.17
C ASN A 40 -3.04 13.67 -10.44
N ILE A 41 -2.97 12.58 -11.22
CA ILE A 41 -1.69 11.99 -11.65
C ILE A 41 -0.89 12.99 -12.51
N TYR A 42 -1.53 13.65 -13.47
CA TYR A 42 -0.87 14.66 -14.29
C TYR A 42 -0.29 15.81 -13.45
N ARG A 43 -1.07 16.35 -12.50
CA ARG A 43 -0.60 17.37 -11.55
C ARG A 43 0.61 16.89 -10.76
N LEU A 44 0.54 15.66 -10.23
CA LEU A 44 1.63 15.06 -9.47
C LEU A 44 2.91 14.98 -10.31
N VAL A 45 2.84 14.44 -11.52
CA VAL A 45 3.99 14.35 -12.44
C VAL A 45 4.57 15.73 -12.73
N SER A 46 3.72 16.73 -13.01
CA SER A 46 4.17 18.09 -13.27
C SER A 46 4.87 18.72 -12.07
N GLN A 47 4.38 18.49 -10.86
CA GLN A 47 5.02 18.96 -9.62
C GLN A 47 6.39 18.33 -9.41
N LEU A 48 6.53 17.04 -9.70
CA LEU A 48 7.79 16.31 -9.53
C LEU A 48 8.88 16.79 -10.50
N GLN A 49 8.52 17.20 -11.71
CA GLN A 49 9.47 17.71 -12.71
C GLN A 49 10.16 19.01 -12.27
N HIS A 50 9.62 19.73 -11.31
CA HIS A 50 10.17 20.99 -10.80
C HIS A 50 10.99 20.83 -9.51
N GLN A 51 11.06 19.62 -8.93
CA GLN A 51 11.86 19.37 -7.74
C GLN A 51 13.34 19.19 -8.10
N GLN A 52 14.22 19.85 -7.36
CA GLN A 52 15.67 19.82 -7.60
C GLN A 52 16.42 18.79 -6.75
N ASP A 53 15.78 18.29 -5.69
CA ASP A 53 16.35 17.30 -4.80
C ASP A 53 15.33 16.26 -4.33
N ILE A 54 15.84 15.17 -3.77
CA ILE A 54 15.03 14.04 -3.29
C ILE A 54 14.13 14.46 -2.12
N GLN A 55 14.61 15.32 -1.24
CA GLN A 55 13.87 15.72 -0.06
C GLN A 55 12.60 16.51 -0.45
N GLY A 56 12.74 17.54 -1.27
CA GLY A 56 11.62 18.31 -1.79
C GLY A 56 10.64 17.47 -2.61
N MET A 57 11.16 16.48 -3.36
CA MET A 57 10.32 15.52 -4.07
C MET A 57 9.48 14.67 -3.11
N LEU A 58 10.06 14.13 -2.05
CA LEU A 58 9.34 13.34 -1.06
C LEU A 58 8.30 14.17 -0.30
N GLU A 59 8.62 15.40 0.09
CA GLU A 59 7.69 16.32 0.75
C GLU A 59 6.49 16.66 -0.16
N SER A 60 6.74 16.91 -1.44
CA SER A 60 5.68 17.13 -2.42
C SER A 60 4.80 15.90 -2.61
N LEU A 61 5.42 14.69 -2.67
CA LEU A 61 4.70 13.42 -2.85
C LEU A 61 3.81 13.10 -1.66
N VAL A 62 4.29 13.18 -0.42
CA VAL A 62 3.46 12.89 0.75
C VAL A 62 2.25 13.82 0.84
N GLY A 63 2.42 15.11 0.50
CA GLY A 63 1.33 16.07 0.41
C GLY A 63 0.29 15.67 -0.63
N SER A 64 0.74 15.41 -1.85
CA SER A 64 -0.13 15.04 -2.98
C SER A 64 -0.86 13.71 -2.76
N ILE A 65 -0.17 12.70 -2.23
CA ILE A 65 -0.79 11.40 -1.89
C ILE A 65 -1.86 11.61 -0.84
N ARG A 66 -1.58 12.38 0.21
CA ARG A 66 -2.55 12.67 1.25
C ARG A 66 -3.80 13.38 0.71
N ASP A 67 -3.61 14.42 -0.09
CA ASP A 67 -4.72 15.21 -0.66
C ASP A 67 -5.58 14.37 -1.62
N PHE A 68 -4.96 13.47 -2.37
CA PHE A 68 -5.65 12.58 -3.29
C PHE A 68 -6.39 11.43 -2.58
N SER A 69 -5.72 10.79 -1.61
CA SER A 69 -6.23 9.57 -0.97
C SER A 69 -7.14 9.83 0.22
N GLY A 70 -7.05 11.02 0.82
CA GLY A 70 -7.80 11.37 2.04
C GLY A 70 -7.26 10.74 3.32
N TYR A 71 -6.12 10.06 3.30
CA TYR A 71 -5.51 9.54 4.52
C TYR A 71 -5.16 10.65 5.52
N ASP A 72 -5.29 10.37 6.80
CA ASP A 72 -4.98 11.32 7.86
C ASP A 72 -3.48 11.63 7.96
N ARG A 73 -2.65 10.64 7.61
CA ARG A 73 -1.19 10.72 7.63
C ARG A 73 -0.60 9.98 6.44
N VAL A 74 0.35 10.59 5.75
CA VAL A 74 1.20 9.97 4.73
C VAL A 74 2.65 10.27 5.04
N MET A 75 3.47 9.24 5.12
CA MET A 75 4.88 9.32 5.45
C MET A 75 5.74 8.76 4.31
N ALA A 76 6.86 9.39 4.04
CA ALA A 76 7.96 8.78 3.30
C ALA A 76 8.92 8.12 4.30
N TYR A 77 8.97 6.79 4.27
CA TYR A 77 9.83 5.97 5.10
C TYR A 77 11.01 5.47 4.26
N ARG A 78 12.23 5.74 4.70
CA ARG A 78 13.46 5.36 4.00
C ARG A 78 14.18 4.25 4.76
N PHE A 79 14.56 3.17 4.07
CA PHE A 79 15.44 2.14 4.62
C PHE A 79 16.89 2.58 4.61
N LYS A 80 17.58 2.34 5.72
CA LYS A 80 19.03 2.53 5.86
C LYS A 80 19.80 1.27 5.45
N PRO A 81 21.14 1.34 5.29
CA PRO A 81 21.94 0.16 4.94
C PRO A 81 21.88 -0.99 5.96
N ASP A 82 21.62 -0.70 7.24
CA ASP A 82 21.40 -1.66 8.32
C ASP A 82 19.96 -2.19 8.37
N LEU A 83 19.12 -1.79 7.38
CA LEU A 83 17.73 -2.15 7.25
C LEU A 83 16.80 -1.54 8.31
N SER A 84 17.31 -0.68 9.19
CA SER A 84 16.46 0.20 9.99
C SER A 84 15.77 1.22 9.07
N GLY A 85 14.76 1.88 9.56
CA GLY A 85 14.05 2.89 8.78
C GLY A 85 13.93 4.21 9.49
N GLU A 86 13.69 5.24 8.70
CA GLU A 86 13.53 6.62 9.15
C GLU A 86 12.39 7.28 8.39
N VAL A 87 11.54 8.02 9.08
CA VAL A 87 10.54 8.89 8.45
C VAL A 87 11.23 10.18 8.00
N VAL A 88 11.39 10.35 6.69
CA VAL A 88 12.13 11.46 6.09
C VAL A 88 11.23 12.60 5.61
N ALA A 89 9.94 12.33 5.36
CA ALA A 89 8.94 13.35 5.06
C ALA A 89 7.56 12.90 5.54
N GLU A 90 6.68 13.84 5.85
CA GLU A 90 5.33 13.56 6.35
C GLU A 90 4.35 14.65 5.96
N ALA A 91 3.16 14.25 5.54
CA ALA A 91 1.97 15.09 5.50
C ALA A 91 0.91 14.48 6.43
N ARG A 92 0.37 15.28 7.36
CA ARG A 92 -0.53 14.76 8.38
C ARG A 92 -1.65 15.74 8.73
N ARG A 93 -2.71 15.24 9.33
CA ARG A 93 -3.73 16.03 9.99
C ARG A 93 -3.11 16.84 11.16
N LYS A 94 -3.54 18.05 11.36
CA LYS A 94 -2.88 19.02 12.27
C LYS A 94 -2.84 18.60 13.74
N ASP A 95 -3.79 17.77 14.16
CA ASP A 95 -3.92 17.26 15.53
C ASP A 95 -3.01 16.06 15.82
N LEU A 96 -2.39 15.46 14.79
CA LEU A 96 -1.51 14.32 14.96
C LEU A 96 -0.07 14.76 15.30
N VAL A 97 0.60 14.01 16.15
CA VAL A 97 2.04 14.21 16.45
C VAL A 97 2.88 13.82 15.22
N SER A 98 3.95 14.59 14.94
CA SER A 98 4.84 14.31 13.84
C SER A 98 5.75 13.10 14.11
N TYR A 99 5.97 12.31 13.07
CA TYR A 99 6.92 11.20 13.08
C TYR A 99 8.20 11.49 12.28
N VAL A 100 8.34 12.67 11.68
CA VAL A 100 9.56 13.06 10.96
C VAL A 100 10.77 12.94 11.87
N GLY A 101 11.82 12.27 11.39
CA GLY A 101 13.04 12.01 12.13
C GLY A 101 12.97 10.82 13.09
N GLN A 102 11.83 10.15 13.23
CA GLN A 102 11.75 8.92 14.03
C GLN A 102 12.41 7.77 13.29
N HIS A 103 13.06 6.92 14.07
CA HIS A 103 13.79 5.73 13.62
C HIS A 103 13.10 4.47 14.13
N TYR A 104 13.04 3.47 13.26
CA TYR A 104 12.42 2.18 13.53
C TYR A 104 13.43 1.05 13.29
N PRO A 105 13.53 0.08 14.18
CA PRO A 105 14.50 -1.02 14.03
C PRO A 105 14.13 -1.90 12.82
N ALA A 106 15.13 -2.59 12.26
CA ALA A 106 14.94 -3.51 11.13
C ALA A 106 13.97 -4.66 11.41
N SER A 107 13.73 -4.98 12.70
CA SER A 107 12.78 -6.00 13.15
C SER A 107 11.32 -5.65 12.87
N ASP A 108 10.97 -4.36 12.81
CA ASP A 108 9.58 -3.90 12.59
C ASP A 108 9.07 -4.26 11.20
N ILE A 109 10.00 -4.31 10.22
CA ILE A 109 9.71 -4.78 8.88
C ILE A 109 10.66 -5.94 8.54
N PRO A 110 10.32 -7.19 8.90
CA PRO A 110 11.21 -8.33 8.74
C PRO A 110 11.53 -8.64 7.26
N ALA A 111 12.60 -9.39 7.00
CA ALA A 111 13.09 -9.68 5.66
C ALA A 111 12.02 -10.26 4.71
N GLN A 112 11.14 -11.09 5.25
CA GLN A 112 10.00 -11.66 4.50
C GLN A 112 9.03 -10.57 4.02
N ALA A 113 8.71 -9.61 4.89
CA ALA A 113 7.84 -8.49 4.52
C ALA A 113 8.50 -7.59 3.48
N ARG A 114 9.81 -7.26 3.65
CA ARG A 114 10.57 -6.46 2.67
C ARG A 114 10.61 -7.11 1.30
N ARG A 115 10.73 -8.44 1.20
CA ARG A 115 10.64 -9.15 -0.07
C ARG A 115 9.26 -8.96 -0.72
N LEU A 116 8.19 -9.12 0.05
CA LEU A 116 6.83 -8.92 -0.46
C LEU A 116 6.59 -7.49 -0.93
N PHE A 117 7.19 -6.49 -0.32
CA PHE A 117 7.11 -5.10 -0.77
C PHE A 117 7.81 -4.86 -2.11
N ILE A 118 8.81 -5.66 -2.47
CA ILE A 118 9.44 -5.62 -3.81
C ILE A 118 8.55 -6.34 -4.83
N GLU A 119 8.05 -7.53 -4.49
CA GLU A 119 7.25 -8.38 -5.38
C GLU A 119 5.85 -7.79 -5.65
N ASN A 120 5.26 -7.16 -4.64
CA ASN A 120 3.95 -6.52 -4.72
C ASN A 120 4.04 -5.13 -4.09
N PRO A 121 4.33 -4.09 -4.89
CA PRO A 121 4.71 -2.78 -4.37
C PRO A 121 3.57 -2.00 -3.71
N THR A 122 2.34 -2.43 -3.88
CA THR A 122 1.18 -1.77 -3.27
C THR A 122 0.48 -2.71 -2.30
N ARG A 123 0.22 -2.25 -1.09
CA ARG A 123 -0.54 -2.99 -0.09
C ARG A 123 -1.57 -2.09 0.56
N MET A 124 -2.82 -2.53 0.56
CA MET A 124 -3.92 -1.83 1.22
C MET A 124 -4.55 -2.71 2.30
N ILE A 125 -4.89 -2.10 3.42
CA ILE A 125 -5.64 -2.66 4.54
C ILE A 125 -6.79 -1.70 4.78
N ALA A 126 -7.97 -2.05 4.27
CA ALA A 126 -9.14 -1.16 4.35
C ALA A 126 -9.69 -1.06 5.79
N ASP A 127 -9.54 -2.11 6.57
CA ASP A 127 -9.96 -2.17 7.98
C ASP A 127 -9.09 -3.20 8.71
N ILE A 128 -8.37 -2.79 9.75
CA ILE A 128 -7.53 -3.71 10.54
C ILE A 128 -8.35 -4.71 11.36
N ALA A 129 -9.63 -4.41 11.61
CA ALA A 129 -10.54 -5.27 12.38
C ALA A 129 -11.27 -6.32 11.51
N TYR A 130 -10.95 -6.40 10.21
CA TYR A 130 -11.59 -7.37 9.33
C TYR A 130 -11.34 -8.83 9.77
N ALA A 131 -12.28 -9.71 9.48
CA ALA A 131 -12.12 -11.15 9.66
C ALA A 131 -11.63 -11.79 8.34
N PRO A 132 -10.49 -12.52 8.35
CA PRO A 132 -10.01 -13.21 7.16
C PRO A 132 -11.00 -14.25 6.65
N VAL A 133 -11.31 -14.23 5.36
CA VAL A 133 -12.16 -15.23 4.71
C VAL A 133 -11.31 -16.39 4.24
N ARG A 134 -11.77 -17.62 4.50
CA ARG A 134 -11.09 -18.85 4.06
C ARG A 134 -11.27 -19.07 2.57
N LEU A 135 -10.20 -19.54 1.93
CA LEU A 135 -10.29 -20.00 0.54
C LEU A 135 -11.07 -21.32 0.44
N THR A 136 -11.82 -21.48 -0.64
CA THR A 136 -12.53 -22.73 -0.96
C THR A 136 -12.29 -23.08 -2.45
N PRO A 137 -11.57 -24.17 -2.77
CA PRO A 137 -10.85 -25.07 -1.85
C PRO A 137 -9.69 -24.38 -1.12
N SER A 138 -9.22 -24.96 -0.01
CA SER A 138 -8.13 -24.39 0.81
C SER A 138 -6.73 -24.60 0.21
N THR A 139 -6.60 -25.56 -0.73
CA THR A 139 -5.33 -25.96 -1.36
C THR A 139 -5.50 -26.13 -2.86
N CYS A 140 -4.39 -26.08 -3.58
CA CYS A 140 -4.30 -26.45 -4.99
C CYS A 140 -4.64 -27.94 -5.20
N PRO A 141 -4.89 -28.41 -6.44
CA PRO A 141 -5.19 -29.81 -6.72
C PRO A 141 -4.08 -30.80 -6.30
N ASP A 142 -2.84 -30.35 -6.21
CA ASP A 142 -1.67 -31.12 -5.75
C ASP A 142 -1.52 -31.11 -4.22
N GLY A 143 -2.44 -30.50 -3.48
CA GLY A 143 -2.42 -30.40 -2.02
C GLY A 143 -1.54 -29.27 -1.46
N THR A 144 -0.86 -28.51 -2.30
CA THR A 144 -0.05 -27.37 -1.85
C THR A 144 -0.94 -26.14 -1.52
N PRO A 145 -0.52 -25.26 -0.59
CA PRO A 145 -1.21 -23.99 -0.36
C PRO A 145 -1.17 -23.07 -1.59
N PHE A 146 -2.21 -22.28 -1.80
CA PHE A 146 -2.20 -21.21 -2.79
C PHE A 146 -1.16 -20.15 -2.42
N ASP A 147 -0.35 -19.75 -3.40
CA ASP A 147 0.62 -18.65 -3.25
C ASP A 147 -0.07 -17.32 -3.61
N LEU A 148 -0.48 -16.58 -2.61
CA LEU A 148 -1.17 -15.30 -2.75
C LEU A 148 -0.22 -14.08 -2.72
N SER A 149 1.09 -14.28 -2.91
CA SER A 149 2.08 -13.19 -2.80
C SER A 149 1.76 -11.99 -3.71
N TYR A 150 1.17 -12.25 -4.88
CA TYR A 150 0.81 -11.22 -5.86
C TYR A 150 -0.65 -10.74 -5.76
N SER A 151 -1.45 -11.36 -4.91
CA SER A 151 -2.86 -10.98 -4.75
C SER A 151 -2.99 -9.71 -3.92
N GLN A 152 -3.85 -8.79 -4.36
CA GLN A 152 -4.15 -7.54 -3.65
C GLN A 152 -5.07 -7.78 -2.45
N LEU A 153 -6.04 -8.67 -2.60
CA LEU A 153 -7.07 -8.97 -1.59
C LEU A 153 -6.63 -10.04 -0.56
N ARG A 154 -5.35 -10.46 -0.58
CA ARG A 154 -4.83 -11.42 0.41
C ARG A 154 -4.92 -10.88 1.83
N SER A 155 -5.10 -11.76 2.79
CA SER A 155 -5.10 -11.43 4.23
C SER A 155 -3.75 -10.86 4.70
N VAL A 156 -3.80 -10.06 5.73
CA VAL A 156 -2.64 -9.42 6.38
C VAL A 156 -2.22 -10.26 7.58
N SER A 157 -0.94 -10.17 7.96
CA SER A 157 -0.46 -10.78 9.20
C SER A 157 -1.21 -10.20 10.41
N PRO A 158 -1.76 -11.03 11.30
CA PRO A 158 -2.40 -10.57 12.54
C PRO A 158 -1.48 -9.69 13.40
N ILE A 159 -0.17 -10.00 13.43
CA ILE A 159 0.84 -9.21 14.16
C ILE A 159 0.92 -7.78 13.56
N HIS A 160 0.80 -7.65 12.24
CA HIS A 160 0.81 -6.33 11.61
C HIS A 160 -0.48 -5.54 11.91
N CYS A 161 -1.63 -6.21 11.95
CA CYS A 161 -2.89 -5.58 12.36
C CYS A 161 -2.81 -5.11 13.83
N GLU A 162 -2.25 -5.92 14.72
CA GLU A 162 -2.01 -5.56 16.12
C GLU A 162 -1.07 -4.36 16.25
N TYR A 163 0.03 -4.35 15.49
CA TYR A 163 0.96 -3.21 15.44
C TYR A 163 0.24 -1.91 15.03
N LEU A 164 -0.56 -1.95 13.96
CA LEU A 164 -1.35 -0.79 13.50
C LEU A 164 -2.39 -0.37 14.53
N SER A 165 -3.06 -1.33 15.17
CA SER A 165 -4.04 -1.07 16.24
C SER A 165 -3.39 -0.33 17.42
N ASN A 166 -2.19 -0.75 17.84
CA ASN A 166 -1.44 -0.10 18.93
C ASN A 166 -1.03 1.35 18.58
N MET A 167 -0.93 1.67 17.29
CA MET A 167 -0.70 3.03 16.80
C MET A 167 -2.01 3.85 16.64
N GLY A 168 -3.17 3.24 16.90
CA GLY A 168 -4.48 3.88 16.67
C GLY A 168 -4.86 4.00 15.19
N VAL A 169 -4.30 3.16 14.32
CA VAL A 169 -4.53 3.17 12.87
C VAL A 169 -5.64 2.18 12.53
N PHE A 170 -6.70 2.63 11.84
CA PHE A 170 -7.80 1.79 11.37
C PHE A 170 -7.58 1.21 9.99
N ALA A 171 -7.02 2.01 9.09
CA ALA A 171 -6.75 1.61 7.73
C ALA A 171 -5.34 2.05 7.32
N SER A 172 -4.70 1.26 6.47
CA SER A 172 -3.35 1.54 6.03
C SER A 172 -3.17 1.21 4.55
N MET A 173 -2.37 2.02 3.88
CA MET A 173 -1.87 1.71 2.55
C MET A 173 -0.35 1.93 2.53
N SER A 174 0.37 1.04 1.88
CA SER A 174 1.79 1.23 1.60
C SER A 174 2.07 1.16 0.11
N ILE A 175 2.97 2.02 -0.36
CA ILE A 175 3.44 2.06 -1.74
C ILE A 175 4.96 2.00 -1.70
N SER A 176 5.54 0.93 -2.22
CA SER A 176 6.98 0.71 -2.21
C SER A 176 7.71 1.65 -3.16
N ILE A 177 8.87 2.12 -2.74
CA ILE A 177 9.82 2.84 -3.57
C ILE A 177 10.98 1.88 -3.86
N VAL A 178 11.00 1.33 -5.07
CA VAL A 178 12.02 0.38 -5.52
C VAL A 178 12.95 1.09 -6.50
N VAL A 179 14.25 1.04 -6.24
CA VAL A 179 15.28 1.63 -7.10
C VAL A 179 16.22 0.51 -7.56
N GLY A 180 16.19 0.20 -8.85
CA GLY A 180 16.73 -1.06 -9.36
C GLY A 180 15.99 -2.23 -8.72
N ASP A 181 16.72 -3.18 -8.14
CA ASP A 181 16.15 -4.35 -7.47
C ASP A 181 16.11 -4.19 -5.93
N ARG A 182 16.24 -2.97 -5.42
CA ARG A 182 16.34 -2.69 -3.98
C ARG A 182 15.16 -1.88 -3.49
N LEU A 183 14.58 -2.32 -2.38
CA LEU A 183 13.61 -1.54 -1.64
C LEU A 183 14.34 -0.35 -0.99
N TRP A 184 14.17 0.83 -1.58
CA TRP A 184 14.76 2.07 -1.06
C TRP A 184 13.94 2.62 0.11
N GLY A 185 12.63 2.52 0.01
CA GLY A 185 11.69 3.06 1.00
C GLY A 185 10.26 2.72 0.65
N MET A 186 9.32 3.38 1.32
CA MET A 186 7.90 3.30 1.01
C MET A 186 7.17 4.57 1.42
N PHE A 187 6.05 4.84 0.78
CA PHE A 187 5.03 5.70 1.37
C PHE A 187 4.14 4.84 2.26
N ALA A 188 4.00 5.25 3.51
CA ALA A 188 3.08 4.63 4.47
C ALA A 188 1.94 5.61 4.75
N CYS A 189 0.72 5.19 4.43
CA CYS A 189 -0.50 5.98 4.57
C CYS A 189 -1.35 5.38 5.69
N HIS A 190 -1.76 6.20 6.65
CA HIS A 190 -2.54 5.78 7.81
C HIS A 190 -3.83 6.61 7.93
N HIS A 191 -4.92 5.93 8.21
CA HIS A 191 -6.19 6.52 8.61
C HIS A 191 -6.45 6.20 10.08
N MET A 192 -6.75 7.25 10.88
CA MET A 192 -6.83 7.19 12.34
C MET A 192 -8.28 7.12 12.81
#